data_77b08ab4a61eca63055d41653660e531
#
_entry.id   77b08ab4a61eca63055d41653660e531
#
_cell.length_a   1.000
_cell.length_b   1.000
_cell.length_c   1.000
_cell.angle_alpha   90.00
_cell.angle_beta   90.00
_cell.angle_gamma   90.00
#
_symmetry.space_group_name_H-M   'P 1'
#
loop_
_entity.id
_entity.type
_entity.pdbx_description
1 polymer ?
#
loop_
_entity_poly.entity_id
_entity_poly.type
_entity_poly.pdbx_seq_one_letter_code
_entity_poly.pdbx_strand_id
1 'polypeptide(L)'
;IDETGASVRLAGRKQVTVDDIEATIARIARIPAKSVSSEERVSLSDLSIDIKKVIFGQDEAVDAVASAIKLSRAGLRDPNKPVGSFLFAGPTGVGKTELAKQLAEVLGIEFQRFDMSEYQERHTASRLIGAPPGYVGYEQGGILTDAVNRNPHCVLLLDEIEKAHVDIYNLLLQVMDHG
;
A
#
# COMPACT_ATOMS: atom_id res chain seq x y z
N ILE A 1 -2.38 -3.55 27.15
CA ILE A 1 -1.83 -2.77 28.30
C ILE A 1 -0.57 -3.44 28.83
N ASP A 2 -0.58 -4.76 29.08
CA ASP A 2 0.58 -5.49 29.61
C ASP A 2 1.80 -5.41 28.69
N GLU A 3 1.61 -5.57 27.38
CA GLU A 3 2.67 -5.52 26.39
C GLU A 3 3.28 -4.12 26.28
N THR A 4 2.44 -3.07 26.34
CA THR A 4 2.92 -1.67 26.37
C THR A 4 3.72 -1.41 27.64
N GLY A 5 3.22 -1.88 28.78
CA GLY A 5 3.91 -1.75 30.07
C GLY A 5 5.26 -2.46 30.09
N ALA A 6 5.36 -3.66 29.50
CA ALA A 6 6.61 -4.40 29.38
C ALA A 6 7.63 -3.65 28.47
N SER A 7 7.17 -3.16 27.31
CA SER A 7 8.00 -2.39 26.38
C SER A 7 8.58 -1.11 27.00
N VAL A 8 7.75 -0.35 27.73
CA VAL A 8 8.16 0.89 28.42
C VAL A 8 9.15 0.61 29.53
N ARG A 9 8.99 -0.49 30.29
CA ARG A 9 9.95 -0.92 31.33
C ARG A 9 11.29 -1.33 30.72
N LEU A 10 11.28 -2.06 29.60
CA LEU A 10 12.51 -2.42 28.88
C LEU A 10 13.26 -1.19 28.37
N ALA A 11 12.54 -0.14 27.99
CA ALA A 11 13.10 1.16 27.62
C ALA A 11 13.55 2.01 28.83
N GLY A 12 13.49 1.48 30.06
CA GLY A 12 13.91 2.17 31.29
C GLY A 12 12.95 3.27 31.76
N ARG A 13 11.76 3.37 31.18
CA ARG A 13 10.73 4.35 31.56
C ARG A 13 9.73 3.75 32.55
N LYS A 14 9.15 4.59 33.40
CA LYS A 14 8.21 4.17 34.46
C LYS A 14 6.76 4.55 34.18
N GLN A 15 6.52 5.40 33.19
CA GLN A 15 5.19 5.87 32.83
C GLN A 15 4.88 5.49 31.37
N VAL A 16 3.67 5.02 31.16
CA VAL A 16 3.12 4.72 29.83
C VAL A 16 2.41 5.97 29.34
N THR A 17 2.77 6.42 28.15
CA THR A 17 2.11 7.55 27.47
C THR A 17 1.07 7.05 26.46
N VAL A 18 0.24 7.96 25.93
CA VAL A 18 -0.70 7.64 24.85
C VAL A 18 0.06 7.14 23.62
N ASP A 19 1.17 7.79 23.27
CA ASP A 19 2.03 7.42 22.15
C ASP A 19 2.57 5.99 22.26
N ASP A 20 2.90 5.53 23.48
CA ASP A 20 3.35 4.15 23.72
C ASP A 20 2.23 3.13 23.44
N ILE A 21 1.00 3.49 23.77
CA ILE A 21 -0.18 2.66 23.52
C ILE A 21 -0.46 2.62 22.01
N GLU A 22 -0.45 3.78 21.35
CA GLU A 22 -0.65 3.89 19.91
C GLU A 22 0.41 3.09 19.12
N ALA A 23 1.68 3.23 19.49
CA ALA A 23 2.76 2.46 18.88
C ALA A 23 2.60 0.94 19.10
N THR A 24 2.13 0.52 20.26
CA THR A 24 1.88 -0.90 20.54
C THR A 24 0.70 -1.42 19.72
N ILE A 25 -0.40 -0.67 19.63
CA ILE A 25 -1.57 -1.01 18.80
C ILE A 25 -1.15 -1.09 17.33
N ALA A 26 -0.41 -0.10 16.83
CA ALA A 26 0.09 -0.07 15.47
C ALA A 26 0.91 -1.34 15.13
N ARG A 27 1.80 -1.74 16.04
CA ARG A 27 2.62 -2.94 15.89
C ARG A 27 1.79 -4.24 15.90
N ILE A 28 0.83 -4.37 16.82
CA ILE A 28 -0.01 -5.57 16.93
C ILE A 28 -0.93 -5.68 15.72
N ALA A 29 -1.56 -4.59 15.32
CA ALA A 29 -2.48 -4.52 14.18
C ALA A 29 -1.76 -4.47 12.82
N ARG A 30 -0.42 -4.34 12.81
CA ARG A 30 0.39 -4.15 11.58
C ARG A 30 -0.08 -2.96 10.74
N ILE A 31 -0.51 -1.90 11.40
CA ILE A 31 -0.90 -0.64 10.76
C ILE A 31 0.19 0.42 10.98
N PRO A 32 0.36 1.39 10.09
CA PRO A 32 1.30 2.48 10.30
C PRO A 32 0.98 3.23 11.60
N ALA A 33 2.01 3.60 12.38
CA ALA A 33 1.82 4.32 13.65
C ALA A 33 1.05 5.65 13.43
N LYS A 34 1.30 6.33 12.30
CA LYS A 34 0.57 7.54 11.90
C LYS A 34 -0.94 7.33 11.73
N SER A 35 -1.41 6.12 11.38
CA SER A 35 -2.83 5.81 11.21
C SER A 35 -3.60 5.72 12.54
N VAL A 36 -2.93 5.73 13.66
CA VAL A 36 -3.53 5.63 15.00
C VAL A 36 -3.57 6.98 15.69
N SER A 37 -2.75 7.94 15.23
CA SER A 37 -2.60 9.25 15.85
C SER A 37 -3.56 10.31 15.28
N SER A 38 -3.85 11.32 16.09
CA SER A 38 -4.61 12.51 15.65
C SER A 38 -3.89 13.33 14.56
N GLU A 39 -2.61 13.10 14.34
CA GLU A 39 -1.80 13.73 13.28
C GLU A 39 -2.18 13.26 11.88
N GLU A 40 -2.83 12.09 11.76
CA GLU A 40 -3.27 11.56 10.45
C GLU A 40 -4.20 12.55 9.71
N ARG A 41 -5.10 13.24 10.43
CA ARG A 41 -6.02 14.22 9.83
C ARG A 41 -5.28 15.41 9.20
N VAL A 42 -4.23 15.88 9.84
CA VAL A 42 -3.40 16.98 9.34
C VAL A 42 -2.58 16.51 8.13
N SER A 43 -1.96 15.34 8.22
CA SER A 43 -1.22 14.75 7.11
C SER A 43 -2.09 14.51 5.87
N LEU A 44 -3.33 14.06 6.04
CA LEU A 44 -4.26 13.86 4.93
C LEU A 44 -4.79 15.18 4.35
N SER A 45 -4.95 16.25 5.15
CA SER A 45 -5.37 17.55 4.62
C SER A 45 -4.37 18.10 3.60
N ASP A 46 -3.08 17.94 3.89
CA ASP A 46 -1.98 18.49 3.13
C ASP A 46 -1.40 17.55 2.07
N LEU A 47 -1.96 16.33 1.96
CA LEU A 47 -1.48 15.27 1.07
C LEU A 47 -1.20 15.74 -0.36
N SER A 48 -2.13 16.46 -0.98
CA SER A 48 -1.93 16.96 -2.34
C SER A 48 -0.86 18.05 -2.41
N ILE A 49 -0.77 18.89 -1.39
CA ILE A 49 0.23 19.96 -1.32
C ILE A 49 1.63 19.36 -1.22
N ASP A 50 1.82 18.36 -0.38
CA ASP A 50 3.11 17.72 -0.16
C ASP A 50 3.58 16.97 -1.41
N ILE A 51 2.70 16.24 -2.08
CA ILE A 51 3.04 15.57 -3.34
C ILE A 51 3.38 16.59 -4.42
N LYS A 52 2.66 17.70 -4.54
CA LYS A 52 2.92 18.75 -5.54
C LYS A 52 4.25 19.49 -5.34
N LYS A 53 4.87 19.40 -4.17
CA LYS A 53 6.23 19.92 -3.95
C LYS A 53 7.30 19.17 -4.76
N VAL A 54 7.03 17.91 -5.11
CA VAL A 54 7.96 17.02 -5.80
C VAL A 54 7.49 16.71 -7.23
N ILE A 55 6.19 16.57 -7.43
CA ILE A 55 5.58 16.25 -8.74
C ILE A 55 5.05 17.54 -9.37
N PHE A 56 5.63 17.93 -10.49
CA PHE A 56 5.27 19.15 -11.20
C PHE A 56 4.45 18.86 -12.46
N GLY A 57 3.44 19.69 -12.72
CA GLY A 57 2.64 19.62 -13.95
C GLY A 57 1.68 18.43 -14.02
N GLN A 58 1.37 17.80 -12.89
CA GLN A 58 0.44 16.68 -12.77
C GLN A 58 -0.63 16.96 -11.68
N ASP A 59 -1.02 18.21 -11.53
CA ASP A 59 -1.90 18.67 -10.45
C ASP A 59 -3.23 17.91 -10.42
N GLU A 60 -3.84 17.70 -11.60
CA GLU A 60 -5.11 16.99 -11.74
C GLU A 60 -5.01 15.53 -11.25
N ALA A 61 -3.95 14.81 -11.66
CA ALA A 61 -3.72 13.44 -11.23
C ALA A 61 -3.45 13.35 -9.72
N VAL A 62 -2.65 14.28 -9.18
CA VAL A 62 -2.36 14.36 -7.73
C VAL A 62 -3.63 14.63 -6.93
N ASP A 63 -4.46 15.59 -7.36
CA ASP A 63 -5.71 15.93 -6.68
C ASP A 63 -6.73 14.79 -6.73
N ALA A 64 -6.82 14.08 -7.85
CA ALA A 64 -7.70 12.92 -8.00
C ALA A 64 -7.32 11.80 -7.01
N VAL A 65 -6.02 11.46 -6.92
CA VAL A 65 -5.50 10.46 -5.99
C VAL A 65 -5.73 10.88 -4.54
N ALA A 66 -5.36 12.11 -4.19
CA ALA A 66 -5.51 12.65 -2.84
C ALA A 66 -6.98 12.66 -2.39
N SER A 67 -7.90 13.04 -3.29
CA SER A 67 -9.34 13.07 -3.02
C SER A 67 -9.90 11.66 -2.77
N ALA A 68 -9.52 10.67 -3.58
CA ALA A 68 -9.95 9.29 -3.40
C ALA A 68 -9.47 8.70 -2.07
N ILE A 69 -8.22 9.00 -1.67
CA ILE A 69 -7.66 8.56 -0.39
C ILE A 69 -8.40 9.22 0.78
N LYS A 70 -8.66 10.53 0.70
CA LYS A 70 -9.42 11.27 1.72
C LYS A 70 -10.83 10.68 1.90
N LEU A 71 -11.54 10.38 0.82
CA LEU A 71 -12.87 9.76 0.84
C LEU A 71 -12.82 8.36 1.47
N SER A 72 -11.84 7.57 1.11
CA SER A 72 -11.65 6.24 1.68
C SER A 72 -11.41 6.30 3.20
N ARG A 73 -10.55 7.21 3.66
CA ARG A 73 -10.25 7.39 5.09
C ARG A 73 -11.41 8.02 5.88
N ALA A 74 -12.31 8.72 5.22
CA ALA A 74 -13.55 9.20 5.83
C ALA A 74 -14.60 8.10 6.08
N GLY A 75 -14.29 6.84 5.78
CA GLY A 75 -15.18 5.70 5.99
C GLY A 75 -16.27 5.55 4.92
N LEU A 76 -16.15 6.26 3.80
CA LEU A 76 -17.13 6.24 2.72
C LEU A 76 -16.86 5.12 1.68
N ARG A 77 -16.10 4.10 2.06
CA ARG A 77 -15.76 2.96 1.21
C ARG A 77 -16.15 1.63 1.85
N ASP A 78 -16.21 0.57 1.05
CA ASP A 78 -16.28 -0.81 1.50
C ASP A 78 -14.96 -1.20 2.20
N PRO A 79 -14.98 -1.67 3.45
CA PRO A 79 -13.78 -2.04 4.21
C PRO A 79 -13.01 -3.23 3.58
N ASN A 80 -13.67 -4.05 2.76
CA ASN A 80 -13.06 -5.20 2.09
C ASN A 80 -12.33 -4.83 0.80
N LYS A 81 -12.45 -3.59 0.31
CA LYS A 81 -11.81 -3.14 -0.92
C LYS A 81 -10.52 -2.37 -0.67
N PRO A 82 -9.60 -2.33 -1.63
CA PRO A 82 -8.42 -1.47 -1.55
C PRO A 82 -8.78 0.00 -1.30
N VAL A 83 -7.91 0.76 -0.63
CA VAL A 83 -8.11 2.20 -0.37
C VAL A 83 -8.38 2.99 -1.64
N GLY A 84 -7.74 2.61 -2.72
CA GLY A 84 -7.97 3.12 -4.06
C GLY A 84 -7.22 2.26 -5.07
N SER A 85 -7.79 2.14 -6.28
CA SER A 85 -7.15 1.51 -7.43
C SER A 85 -7.06 2.55 -8.53
N PHE A 86 -5.85 2.83 -9.02
CA PHE A 86 -5.58 3.90 -9.96
C PHE A 86 -4.84 3.36 -11.18
N LEU A 87 -5.26 3.76 -12.36
CA LEU A 87 -4.57 3.49 -13.60
C LEU A 87 -3.90 4.79 -14.09
N PHE A 88 -2.57 4.82 -14.10
CA PHE A 88 -1.81 5.94 -14.64
C PHE A 88 -1.41 5.66 -16.09
N ALA A 89 -2.05 6.32 -17.04
CA ALA A 89 -1.73 6.25 -18.46
C ALA A 89 -1.02 7.53 -18.91
N GLY A 90 -0.02 7.38 -19.77
CA GLY A 90 0.74 8.53 -20.31
C GLY A 90 2.14 8.13 -20.75
N PRO A 91 2.86 9.04 -21.46
CA PRO A 91 4.20 8.77 -21.98
C PRO A 91 5.22 8.52 -20.86
N THR A 92 6.37 7.97 -21.21
CA THR A 92 7.48 7.75 -20.29
C THR A 92 8.01 9.08 -19.76
N GLY A 93 8.41 9.11 -18.49
CA GLY A 93 9.04 10.28 -17.87
C GLY A 93 8.09 11.34 -17.31
N VAL A 94 6.76 11.16 -17.39
CA VAL A 94 5.79 12.15 -16.87
C VAL A 94 5.54 12.04 -15.35
N GLY A 95 6.23 11.13 -14.64
CA GLY A 95 6.16 11.03 -13.19
C GLY A 95 5.21 9.97 -12.63
N LYS A 96 4.67 9.01 -13.44
CA LYS A 96 3.75 7.97 -12.97
C LYS A 96 4.28 7.16 -11.79
N THR A 97 5.48 6.63 -11.91
CA THR A 97 6.14 5.83 -10.86
C THR A 97 6.50 6.70 -9.65
N GLU A 98 6.95 7.92 -9.89
CA GLU A 98 7.30 8.86 -8.82
C GLU A 98 6.08 9.27 -8.01
N LEU A 99 4.91 9.46 -8.64
CA LEU A 99 3.66 9.75 -7.92
C LEU A 99 3.31 8.64 -6.93
N ALA A 100 3.40 7.38 -7.33
CA ALA A 100 3.13 6.25 -6.44
C ALA A 100 4.13 6.16 -5.28
N LYS A 101 5.42 6.45 -5.55
CA LYS A 101 6.46 6.48 -4.54
C LYS A 101 6.25 7.61 -3.52
N GLN A 102 6.00 8.83 -4.02
CA GLN A 102 5.74 9.99 -3.16
C GLN A 102 4.48 9.81 -2.31
N LEU A 103 3.45 9.17 -2.87
CA LEU A 103 2.26 8.81 -2.11
C LEU A 103 2.60 7.92 -0.90
N ALA A 104 3.41 6.89 -1.10
CA ALA A 104 3.84 6.00 -0.01
C ALA A 104 4.66 6.75 1.05
N GLU A 105 5.57 7.63 0.62
CA GLU A 105 6.42 8.42 1.49
C GLU A 105 5.61 9.40 2.36
N VAL A 106 4.68 10.15 1.76
CA VAL A 106 3.84 11.11 2.50
C VAL A 106 2.90 10.37 3.46
N LEU A 107 2.32 9.24 3.06
CA LEU A 107 1.48 8.43 3.93
C LEU A 107 2.26 7.65 5.00
N GLY A 108 3.59 7.56 4.88
CA GLY A 108 4.44 6.80 5.79
C GLY A 108 4.19 5.30 5.76
N ILE A 109 3.87 4.76 4.58
CA ILE A 109 3.61 3.33 4.34
C ILE A 109 4.61 2.76 3.36
N GLU A 110 4.69 1.43 3.29
CA GLU A 110 5.62 0.72 2.42
C GLU A 110 5.29 0.92 0.94
N PHE A 111 6.33 1.03 0.11
CA PHE A 111 6.22 1.07 -1.33
C PHE A 111 6.69 -0.25 -1.94
N GLN A 112 5.78 -0.96 -2.60
CA GLN A 112 6.03 -2.23 -3.28
C GLN A 112 5.90 -2.03 -4.79
N ARG A 113 6.97 -2.30 -5.55
CA ARG A 113 6.99 -2.19 -7.00
C ARG A 113 7.25 -3.54 -7.64
N PHE A 114 6.42 -3.89 -8.61
CA PHE A 114 6.58 -5.06 -9.47
C PHE A 114 6.58 -4.61 -10.93
N ASP A 115 7.65 -4.94 -11.65
CA ASP A 115 7.75 -4.68 -13.09
C ASP A 115 7.09 -5.84 -13.85
N MET A 116 5.98 -5.55 -14.52
CA MET A 116 5.19 -6.56 -15.21
C MET A 116 5.88 -7.10 -16.46
N SER A 117 6.93 -6.46 -16.94
CA SER A 117 7.75 -7.02 -18.01
C SER A 117 8.44 -8.33 -17.64
N GLU A 118 8.66 -8.59 -16.35
CA GLU A 118 9.20 -9.85 -15.83
C GLU A 118 8.15 -10.97 -15.76
N TYR A 119 6.86 -10.63 -15.88
CA TYR A 119 5.72 -11.53 -15.66
C TYR A 119 4.83 -11.67 -16.90
N GLN A 120 5.44 -11.66 -18.09
CA GLN A 120 4.76 -11.85 -19.38
C GLN A 120 4.37 -13.31 -19.64
N GLU A 121 5.20 -14.23 -19.17
CA GLU A 121 5.04 -15.66 -19.38
C GLU A 121 4.21 -16.30 -18.25
N ARG A 122 3.42 -17.33 -18.60
CA ARG A 122 2.55 -18.02 -17.64
C ARG A 122 3.29 -18.53 -16.40
N HIS A 123 4.49 -19.07 -16.57
CA HIS A 123 5.26 -19.62 -15.45
C HIS A 123 5.78 -18.52 -14.51
N THR A 124 6.14 -17.35 -15.03
CA THR A 124 6.53 -16.20 -14.20
C THR A 124 5.33 -15.56 -13.53
N ALA A 125 4.18 -15.45 -14.21
CA ALA A 125 2.92 -15.02 -13.61
C ALA A 125 2.52 -15.93 -12.44
N SER A 126 2.64 -17.26 -12.59
CA SER A 126 2.35 -18.21 -11.49
C SER A 126 3.29 -18.04 -10.29
N ARG A 127 4.52 -17.60 -10.48
CA ARG A 127 5.43 -17.26 -9.35
C ARG A 127 4.99 -15.98 -8.63
N LEU A 128 4.43 -15.03 -9.36
CA LEU A 128 3.95 -13.78 -8.76
C LEU A 128 2.69 -13.99 -7.91
N ILE A 129 1.71 -14.71 -8.45
CA ILE A 129 0.38 -14.88 -7.81
C ILE A 129 0.27 -16.15 -6.97
N GLY A 130 1.20 -17.10 -7.09
CA GLY A 130 1.15 -18.45 -6.53
C GLY A 130 0.62 -19.48 -7.52
N ALA A 131 1.07 -20.73 -7.35
CA ALA A 131 0.62 -21.84 -8.17
C ALA A 131 -0.76 -22.35 -7.70
N PRO A 132 -1.67 -22.72 -8.62
CA PRO A 132 -2.94 -23.35 -8.25
C PRO A 132 -2.73 -24.68 -7.53
N PRO A 133 -3.70 -25.14 -6.71
CA PRO A 133 -3.65 -26.45 -6.07
C PRO A 133 -3.36 -27.59 -7.07
N GLY A 134 -2.41 -28.46 -6.73
CA GLY A 134 -2.01 -29.59 -7.56
C GLY A 134 -0.87 -29.34 -8.54
N TYR A 135 -0.35 -28.13 -8.63
CA TYR A 135 0.84 -27.83 -9.43
C TYR A 135 2.11 -27.79 -8.56
N VAL A 136 3.25 -28.07 -9.19
CA VAL A 136 4.56 -27.99 -8.54
C VAL A 136 4.79 -26.55 -8.07
N GLY A 137 5.13 -26.38 -6.78
CA GLY A 137 5.31 -25.05 -6.17
C GLY A 137 4.07 -24.48 -5.45
N TYR A 138 2.97 -25.23 -5.34
CA TYR A 138 1.76 -24.79 -4.63
C TYR A 138 2.02 -24.40 -3.16
N GLU A 139 2.97 -25.08 -2.49
CA GLU A 139 3.34 -24.76 -1.09
C GLU A 139 4.14 -23.44 -0.97
N GLN A 140 4.66 -22.94 -2.08
CA GLN A 140 5.33 -21.63 -2.13
C GLN A 140 4.28 -20.57 -2.46
N GLY A 141 3.98 -19.70 -1.50
CA GLY A 141 3.10 -18.55 -1.73
C GLY A 141 3.54 -17.70 -2.93
N GLY A 142 2.65 -16.88 -3.47
CA GLY A 142 3.01 -15.95 -4.53
C GLY A 142 3.86 -14.79 -3.98
N ILE A 143 4.82 -14.33 -4.77
CA ILE A 143 5.71 -13.22 -4.38
C ILE A 143 4.89 -11.97 -4.02
N LEU A 144 3.83 -11.68 -4.79
CA LEU A 144 2.92 -10.56 -4.55
C LEU A 144 2.12 -10.74 -3.26
N THR A 145 1.53 -11.92 -3.08
CA THR A 145 0.74 -12.23 -1.87
C THR A 145 1.60 -12.21 -0.62
N ASP A 146 2.82 -12.71 -0.68
CA ASP A 146 3.76 -12.67 0.43
C ASP A 146 4.20 -11.23 0.76
N ALA A 147 4.43 -10.40 -0.23
CA ALA A 147 4.79 -8.99 -0.04
C ALA A 147 3.66 -8.22 0.64
N VAL A 148 2.41 -8.39 0.19
CA VAL A 148 1.23 -7.76 0.80
C VAL A 148 0.95 -8.32 2.19
N ASN A 149 1.12 -9.63 2.43
CA ASN A 149 0.94 -10.22 3.76
C ASN A 149 1.96 -9.70 4.78
N ARG A 150 3.20 -9.41 4.35
CA ARG A 150 4.20 -8.79 5.23
C ARG A 150 3.86 -7.35 5.57
N ASN A 151 3.40 -6.59 4.57
CA ASN A 151 3.06 -5.19 4.68
C ASN A 151 1.65 -4.93 4.14
N PRO A 152 0.59 -5.22 4.93
CA PRO A 152 -0.80 -5.09 4.47
C PRO A 152 -1.19 -3.65 4.10
N HIS A 153 -0.52 -2.67 4.71
CA HIS A 153 -0.69 -1.26 4.40
C HIS A 153 0.49 -0.80 3.54
N CYS A 154 0.34 -0.87 2.23
CA CYS A 154 1.37 -0.47 1.28
C CYS A 154 0.75 0.24 0.07
N VAL A 155 1.57 0.97 -0.67
CA VAL A 155 1.30 1.36 -2.05
C VAL A 155 1.90 0.28 -2.95
N LEU A 156 1.04 -0.43 -3.66
CA LEU A 156 1.43 -1.44 -4.62
C LEU A 156 1.44 -0.83 -6.02
N LEU A 157 2.59 -0.77 -6.66
CA LEU A 157 2.76 -0.35 -8.03
C LEU A 157 3.03 -1.57 -8.94
N LEU A 158 2.17 -1.78 -9.90
CA LEU A 158 2.36 -2.71 -11.01
C LEU A 158 2.78 -1.90 -12.23
N ASP A 159 4.08 -1.81 -12.47
CA ASP A 159 4.64 -1.01 -13.55
C ASP A 159 4.58 -1.77 -14.87
N GLU A 160 4.38 -1.06 -15.98
CA GLU A 160 4.23 -1.64 -17.34
C GLU A 160 3.13 -2.72 -17.42
N ILE A 161 1.99 -2.44 -16.81
CA ILE A 161 0.89 -3.40 -16.67
C ILE A 161 0.45 -4.00 -18.00
N GLU A 162 0.58 -3.28 -19.10
CA GLU A 162 0.25 -3.74 -20.47
C GLU A 162 1.08 -4.94 -20.92
N LYS A 163 2.21 -5.22 -20.27
CA LYS A 163 3.07 -6.39 -20.56
C LYS A 163 2.72 -7.61 -19.74
N ALA A 164 1.84 -7.49 -18.74
CA ALA A 164 1.49 -8.57 -17.83
C ALA A 164 0.78 -9.73 -18.55
N HIS A 165 1.01 -10.95 -18.07
CA HIS A 165 0.20 -12.11 -18.49
C HIS A 165 -1.26 -11.94 -18.09
N VAL A 166 -2.18 -12.50 -18.90
CA VAL A 166 -3.64 -12.37 -18.68
C VAL A 166 -4.12 -12.84 -17.30
N ASP A 167 -3.47 -13.83 -16.71
CA ASP A 167 -3.82 -14.33 -15.38
C ASP A 167 -3.64 -13.27 -14.30
N ILE A 168 -2.70 -12.33 -14.48
CA ILE A 168 -2.50 -11.19 -13.56
C ILE A 168 -3.67 -10.22 -13.66
N TYR A 169 -4.18 -9.92 -14.86
CA TYR A 169 -5.37 -9.08 -15.01
C TYR A 169 -6.58 -9.69 -14.32
N ASN A 170 -6.78 -11.01 -14.43
CA ASN A 170 -7.88 -11.69 -13.77
C ASN A 170 -7.80 -11.60 -12.25
N LEU A 171 -6.59 -11.72 -11.68
CA LEU A 171 -6.36 -11.51 -10.25
C LEU A 171 -6.68 -10.07 -9.84
N LEU A 172 -6.18 -9.09 -10.61
CA LEU A 172 -6.42 -7.67 -10.30
C LEU A 172 -7.90 -7.30 -10.30
N LEU A 173 -8.68 -7.84 -11.24
CA LEU A 173 -10.12 -7.64 -11.25
C LEU A 173 -10.77 -8.16 -9.97
N GLN A 174 -10.36 -9.34 -9.48
CA GLN A 174 -10.87 -9.89 -8.21
C GLN A 174 -10.49 -8.98 -7.03
N VAL A 175 -9.26 -8.53 -6.96
CA VAL A 175 -8.80 -7.63 -5.88
C VAL A 175 -9.54 -6.29 -5.89
N MET A 176 -9.83 -5.73 -7.08
CA MET A 176 -10.55 -4.46 -7.18
C MET A 176 -12.04 -4.60 -6.83
N ASP A 177 -12.64 -5.75 -7.09
CA ASP A 177 -14.07 -5.98 -6.88
C ASP A 177 -14.39 -6.49 -5.47
N HIS A 178 -13.54 -7.33 -4.90
CA HIS A 178 -13.81 -8.03 -3.64
C HIS A 178 -12.79 -7.76 -2.54
N GLY A 179 -11.64 -7.19 -2.85
CA GLY A 179 -10.53 -6.95 -1.92
C GLY A 179 -9.54 -8.10 -1.86
#